data_9dee946a0590ae931244fe268ae9c392
#
_entry.id   9dee946a0590ae931244fe268ae9c392
#
_cell.length_a   1.000
_cell.length_b   1.000
_cell.length_c   1.000
_cell.angle_alpha   90.00
_cell.angle_beta   90.00
_cell.angle_gamma   90.00
#
_symmetry.space_group_name_H-M   'P 1'
#
loop_
_entity.id
_entity.type
_entity.pdbx_description
1 polymer ?
#
loop_
_entity_poly.entity_id
_entity_poly.type
_entity_poly.pdbx_seq_one_letter_code
_entity_poly.pdbx_strand_id
1 'polypeptide(L)'
;FKRDARNAGLPRNIRDAEQVKRLTAALRGASAGHPLFVAVDQEGGKVARFQPGDGFPAYPSAAELGRGTPDATRRTALGMGRMLRELGVNLNFAPVLDVNVYPASPAIGRLGRSFSADPQDVAAHGAAFADGLNDAGIVAVFKHFPGHGSARADSHKGVTDISATWSERELSPYRSALGRPGQR
;
A
#
# COMPACT_ATOMS: atom_id res chain seq x y z
N PHE A 1 6.68 -8.20 9.79
CA PHE A 1 6.70 -6.98 10.61
C PHE A 1 8.12 -6.42 10.69
N LYS A 2 8.28 -5.08 10.55
CA LYS A 2 9.58 -4.41 10.61
C LYS A 2 10.20 -4.49 12.02
N ARG A 3 9.38 -4.40 13.06
CA ARG A 3 9.80 -4.43 14.47
C ARG A 3 9.20 -5.62 15.21
N ASP A 4 9.94 -6.14 16.19
CA ASP A 4 9.43 -7.19 17.05
C ASP A 4 8.44 -6.60 18.06
N ALA A 5 7.22 -7.12 18.10
CA ALA A 5 6.20 -6.68 19.06
C ALA A 5 6.52 -7.08 20.51
N ARG A 6 7.33 -8.14 20.71
CA ARG A 6 7.72 -8.66 22.04
C ARG A 6 8.95 -7.95 22.59
N ASN A 7 9.85 -7.48 21.70
CA ASN A 7 11.10 -6.80 22.06
C ASN A 7 11.03 -5.35 21.56
N ALA A 8 10.23 -4.52 22.23
CA ALA A 8 9.89 -3.17 21.85
C ALA A 8 11.06 -2.40 21.21
N GLY A 9 11.03 -2.25 19.90
CA GLY A 9 11.95 -1.41 19.16
C GLY A 9 13.11 -2.09 18.46
N LEU A 10 13.38 -3.37 18.68
CA LEU A 10 14.45 -4.07 17.96
C LEU A 10 14.06 -4.34 16.49
N PRO A 11 14.99 -4.18 15.54
CA PRO A 11 14.76 -4.55 14.14
C PRO A 11 14.51 -6.06 14.05
N ARG A 12 13.47 -6.45 13.28
CA ARG A 12 13.15 -7.85 13.08
C ARG A 12 13.63 -8.37 11.73
N ASN A 13 13.02 -7.85 10.64
CA ASN A 13 13.25 -8.35 9.30
C ASN A 13 13.89 -7.32 8.37
N ILE A 14 13.99 -6.06 8.79
CA ILE A 14 14.45 -4.96 7.93
C ILE A 14 15.46 -4.15 8.72
N ARG A 15 16.71 -4.15 8.25
CA ARG A 15 17.82 -3.33 8.76
C ARG A 15 18.38 -2.44 7.65
N ASP A 16 18.70 -3.03 6.51
CA ASP A 16 19.28 -2.40 5.33
C ASP A 16 18.92 -3.20 4.07
N ALA A 17 19.19 -2.63 2.90
CA ALA A 17 18.88 -3.23 1.61
C ALA A 17 19.55 -4.59 1.40
N GLU A 18 20.83 -4.72 1.77
CA GLU A 18 21.58 -5.95 1.57
C GLU A 18 21.08 -7.09 2.46
N GLN A 19 20.68 -6.77 3.69
CA GLN A 19 20.05 -7.77 4.57
C GLN A 19 18.70 -8.22 4.00
N VAL A 20 17.87 -7.31 3.47
CA VAL A 20 16.57 -7.68 2.87
C VAL A 20 16.78 -8.54 1.63
N LYS A 21 17.71 -8.20 0.74
CA LYS A 21 18.04 -9.01 -0.45
C LYS A 21 18.46 -10.44 -0.07
N ARG A 22 19.33 -10.59 0.93
CA ARG A 22 19.73 -11.91 1.42
C ARG A 22 18.54 -12.69 1.98
N LEU A 23 17.67 -12.04 2.76
CA LEU A 23 16.48 -12.68 3.33
C LEU A 23 15.53 -13.16 2.23
N THR A 24 15.21 -12.32 1.26
CA THR A 24 14.29 -12.67 0.16
C THR A 24 14.88 -13.75 -0.75
N ALA A 25 16.19 -13.73 -0.98
CA ALA A 25 16.88 -14.80 -1.72
C ALA A 25 16.82 -16.14 -0.97
N ALA A 26 17.06 -16.12 0.35
CA ALA A 26 16.96 -17.33 1.18
C ALA A 26 15.54 -17.91 1.20
N LEU A 27 14.50 -17.05 1.28
CA LEU A 27 13.10 -17.48 1.22
C LEU A 27 12.78 -18.15 -0.12
N ARG A 28 13.24 -17.59 -1.23
CA ARG A 28 13.06 -18.20 -2.56
C ARG A 28 13.82 -19.52 -2.71
N GLY A 29 15.04 -19.60 -2.20
CA GLY A 29 15.80 -20.84 -2.18
C GLY A 29 15.09 -21.95 -1.39
N ALA A 30 14.49 -21.61 -0.26
CA ALA A 30 13.73 -22.54 0.58
C ALA A 30 12.39 -22.98 -0.03
N SER A 31 11.86 -22.25 -1.05
CA SER A 31 10.60 -22.60 -1.69
C SER A 31 10.65 -23.80 -2.64
N ALA A 32 11.84 -24.40 -2.81
CA ALA A 32 12.05 -25.61 -3.61
C ALA A 32 11.49 -25.51 -5.05
N GLY A 33 11.58 -24.32 -5.67
CA GLY A 33 11.09 -24.07 -7.03
C GLY A 33 9.60 -23.69 -7.10
N HIS A 34 8.86 -23.71 -6.01
CA HIS A 34 7.47 -23.23 -6.01
C HIS A 34 7.41 -21.70 -6.08
N PRO A 35 6.48 -21.12 -6.86
CA PRO A 35 6.25 -19.68 -6.87
C PRO A 35 5.96 -19.14 -5.46
N LEU A 36 6.70 -18.12 -5.04
CA LEU A 36 6.55 -17.51 -3.71
C LEU A 36 6.19 -16.04 -3.85
N PHE A 37 5.10 -15.62 -3.20
CA PHE A 37 4.82 -14.21 -2.99
C PHE A 37 5.63 -13.70 -1.79
N VAL A 38 6.52 -12.77 -2.05
CA VAL A 38 7.21 -11.97 -1.03
C VAL A 38 6.52 -10.61 -1.01
N ALA A 39 5.72 -10.39 0.03
CA ALA A 39 4.79 -9.27 0.10
C ALA A 39 5.18 -8.22 1.16
N VAL A 40 4.77 -6.97 0.94
CA VAL A 40 5.01 -5.86 1.86
C VAL A 40 3.85 -4.85 1.83
N ASP A 41 3.69 -4.08 2.91
CA ASP A 41 2.91 -2.84 2.94
C ASP A 41 3.85 -1.66 2.70
N GLN A 42 3.98 -1.23 1.47
CA GLN A 42 4.73 -0.04 1.08
C GLN A 42 3.77 0.92 0.37
N GLU A 43 2.99 1.68 1.15
CA GLU A 43 2.01 2.65 0.64
C GLU A 43 2.66 4.00 0.34
N GLY A 44 3.68 4.34 1.08
CA GLY A 44 4.28 5.67 1.20
C GLY A 44 3.83 6.40 2.46
N GLY A 45 4.39 7.57 2.73
CA GLY A 45 4.11 8.33 3.93
C GLY A 45 4.36 7.54 5.22
N LYS A 46 3.37 7.52 6.10
CA LYS A 46 3.47 6.86 7.42
C LYS A 46 3.37 5.33 7.34
N VAL A 47 2.80 4.78 6.28
CA VAL A 47 2.66 3.34 6.09
C VAL A 47 3.67 2.85 5.05
N ALA A 48 4.89 2.69 5.51
CA ALA A 48 6.02 2.19 4.74
C ALA A 48 6.88 1.29 5.63
N ARG A 49 7.28 0.14 5.11
CA ARG A 49 8.18 -0.77 5.84
C ARG A 49 9.64 -0.41 5.55
N PHE A 50 9.92 -0.03 4.31
CA PHE A 50 11.22 0.48 3.88
C PHE A 50 11.21 2.01 4.04
N GLN A 51 11.99 2.53 4.96
CA GLN A 51 11.98 3.92 5.38
C GLN A 51 13.36 4.58 5.23
N PRO A 52 13.42 5.92 5.07
CA PRO A 52 14.70 6.63 4.95
C PRO A 52 15.67 6.37 6.10
N GLY A 53 15.18 6.21 7.33
CA GLY A 53 16.01 5.89 8.49
C GLY A 53 16.72 4.52 8.42
N ASP A 54 16.34 3.67 7.47
CA ASP A 54 16.98 2.38 7.19
C ASP A 54 17.72 2.40 5.84
N GLY A 55 17.97 3.60 5.26
CA GLY A 55 18.68 3.78 4.00
C GLY A 55 17.85 3.61 2.73
N PHE A 56 16.51 3.62 2.82
CA PHE A 56 15.63 3.51 1.65
C PHE A 56 15.09 4.88 1.21
N PRO A 57 14.67 5.04 -0.05
CA PRO A 57 14.04 6.27 -0.51
C PRO A 57 12.74 6.60 0.25
N ALA A 58 12.48 7.90 0.44
CA ALA A 58 11.18 8.38 0.90
C ALA A 58 10.17 8.38 -0.25
N TYR A 59 8.93 7.96 0.04
CA TYR A 59 7.81 8.06 -0.90
C TYR A 59 6.67 8.86 -0.28
N PRO A 60 6.01 9.74 -1.05
CA PRO A 60 4.87 10.51 -0.57
C PRO A 60 3.72 9.61 -0.11
N SER A 61 2.90 10.13 0.80
CA SER A 61 1.62 9.52 1.17
C SER A 61 0.59 9.61 0.03
N ALA A 62 -0.46 8.79 0.09
CA ALA A 62 -1.56 8.89 -0.88
C ALA A 62 -2.19 10.30 -0.90
N ALA A 63 -2.36 10.94 0.27
CA ALA A 63 -2.90 12.29 0.37
C ALA A 63 -1.99 13.35 -0.29
N GLU A 64 -0.69 13.18 -0.30
CA GLU A 64 0.23 14.05 -1.01
C GLU A 64 0.17 13.78 -2.52
N LEU A 65 0.14 12.53 -2.95
CA LEU A 65 0.00 12.14 -4.36
C LEU A 65 -1.33 12.61 -4.95
N GLY A 66 -2.43 12.52 -4.21
CA GLY A 66 -3.77 12.95 -4.62
C GLY A 66 -3.90 14.45 -4.90
N ARG A 67 -2.94 15.28 -4.47
CA ARG A 67 -2.87 16.71 -4.82
C ARG A 67 -2.22 16.97 -6.18
N GLY A 68 -1.60 15.95 -6.75
CA GLY A 68 -0.94 16.03 -8.05
C GLY A 68 -1.77 15.42 -9.16
N THR A 69 -1.12 14.84 -10.15
CA THR A 69 -1.76 14.17 -11.27
C THR A 69 -1.62 12.65 -11.17
N PRO A 70 -2.56 11.87 -11.75
CA PRO A 70 -2.41 10.41 -11.82
C PRO A 70 -1.10 9.97 -12.50
N ASP A 71 -0.63 10.70 -13.51
CA ASP A 71 0.66 10.41 -14.15
C ASP A 71 1.85 10.56 -13.20
N ALA A 72 1.84 11.58 -12.34
CA ALA A 72 2.86 11.74 -11.30
C ALA A 72 2.81 10.59 -10.28
N THR A 73 1.61 10.15 -9.92
CA THR A 73 1.38 8.99 -9.06
C THR A 73 1.96 7.72 -9.69
N ARG A 74 1.70 7.46 -10.99
CA ARG A 74 2.26 6.31 -11.72
C ARG A 74 3.78 6.33 -11.71
N ARG A 75 4.41 7.47 -11.99
CA ARG A 75 5.89 7.59 -11.96
C ARG A 75 6.46 7.30 -10.57
N THR A 76 5.81 7.81 -9.53
CA THR A 76 6.23 7.55 -8.14
C THR A 76 6.12 6.05 -7.81
N ALA A 77 5.01 5.42 -8.17
CA ALA A 77 4.78 4.00 -7.95
C ALA A 77 5.74 3.12 -8.76
N LEU A 78 6.08 3.51 -10.00
CA LEU A 78 7.11 2.83 -10.79
C LEU A 78 8.48 2.86 -10.10
N GLY A 79 8.88 4.02 -9.57
CA GLY A 79 10.13 4.14 -8.79
C GLY A 79 10.12 3.27 -7.54
N MET A 80 9.01 3.27 -6.81
CA MET A 80 8.79 2.39 -5.64
C MET A 80 8.87 0.92 -6.04
N GLY A 81 8.19 0.54 -7.12
CA GLY A 81 8.17 -0.84 -7.62
C GLY A 81 9.56 -1.35 -8.01
N ARG A 82 10.37 -0.51 -8.66
CA ARG A 82 11.77 -0.84 -8.99
C ARG A 82 12.59 -1.14 -7.73
N MET A 83 12.50 -0.28 -6.72
CA MET A 83 13.14 -0.52 -5.42
C MET A 83 12.66 -1.84 -4.80
N LEU A 84 11.35 -2.11 -4.78
CA LEU A 84 10.79 -3.35 -4.23
C LEU A 84 11.31 -4.58 -4.98
N ARG A 85 11.37 -4.52 -6.30
CA ARG A 85 11.90 -5.59 -7.14
C ARG A 85 13.38 -5.89 -6.86
N GLU A 86 14.20 -4.85 -6.71
CA GLU A 86 15.61 -4.98 -6.35
C GLU A 86 15.80 -5.66 -4.98
N LEU A 87 14.88 -5.44 -4.06
CA LEU A 87 14.85 -6.08 -2.74
C LEU A 87 14.29 -7.51 -2.78
N GLY A 88 13.84 -7.98 -3.94
CA GLY A 88 13.26 -9.29 -4.07
C GLY A 88 11.79 -9.39 -3.63
N VAL A 89 11.10 -8.29 -3.43
CA VAL A 89 9.64 -8.24 -3.23
C VAL A 89 8.95 -8.33 -4.58
N ASN A 90 7.84 -9.05 -4.67
CA ASN A 90 7.05 -9.20 -5.90
C ASN A 90 5.55 -8.90 -5.74
N LEU A 91 5.11 -8.55 -4.52
CA LEU A 91 3.74 -8.14 -4.24
C LEU A 91 3.75 -6.97 -3.24
N ASN A 92 2.94 -5.95 -3.51
CA ASN A 92 2.74 -4.83 -2.60
C ASN A 92 1.26 -4.71 -2.22
N PHE A 93 0.95 -4.71 -0.92
CA PHE A 93 -0.39 -4.40 -0.41
C PHE A 93 -0.66 -2.90 -0.52
N ALA A 94 -0.68 -2.40 -1.75
CA ALA A 94 -0.99 -1.04 -2.17
C ALA A 94 -1.44 -1.07 -3.65
N PRO A 95 -2.23 -0.09 -4.08
CA PRO A 95 -2.67 1.12 -3.38
C PRO A 95 -3.86 0.94 -2.45
N VAL A 96 -4.05 1.94 -1.58
CA VAL A 96 -5.27 2.11 -0.78
C VAL A 96 -6.34 2.79 -1.63
N LEU A 97 -7.53 2.17 -1.75
CA LEU A 97 -8.69 2.71 -2.46
C LEU A 97 -9.78 3.26 -1.52
N ASP A 98 -9.46 3.40 -0.24
CA ASP A 98 -10.39 3.98 0.72
C ASP A 98 -10.63 5.46 0.42
N VAL A 99 -11.90 5.84 0.28
CA VAL A 99 -12.32 7.23 0.09
C VAL A 99 -12.22 7.98 1.41
N ASN A 100 -11.66 9.18 1.45
CA ASN A 100 -11.53 9.96 2.69
C ASN A 100 -12.87 10.54 3.16
N VAL A 101 -13.84 9.65 3.46
CA VAL A 101 -15.19 10.02 3.92
C VAL A 101 -15.13 10.67 5.29
N TYR A 102 -14.29 10.16 6.17
CA TYR A 102 -14.07 10.70 7.50
C TYR A 102 -12.60 11.08 7.72
N PRO A 103 -12.22 12.35 7.50
CA PRO A 103 -10.82 12.79 7.62
C PRO A 103 -10.17 12.54 8.98
N ALA A 104 -10.96 12.43 10.04
CA ALA A 104 -10.49 12.09 11.38
C ALA A 104 -10.36 10.57 11.62
N SER A 105 -10.62 9.73 10.61
CA SER A 105 -10.41 8.28 10.69
C SER A 105 -8.99 7.97 11.19
N PRO A 106 -8.85 7.20 12.29
CA PRO A 106 -7.54 6.92 12.86
C PRO A 106 -6.69 6.01 11.98
N ALA A 107 -7.32 5.19 11.15
CA ALA A 107 -6.65 4.22 10.28
C ALA A 107 -6.36 4.78 8.88
N ILE A 108 -7.15 5.72 8.36
CA ILE A 108 -7.07 6.22 6.98
C ILE A 108 -6.75 7.72 6.96
N GLY A 109 -7.71 8.58 7.33
CA GLY A 109 -7.59 10.02 7.15
C GLY A 109 -6.40 10.64 7.89
N ARG A 110 -6.27 10.38 9.20
CA ARG A 110 -5.16 10.91 10.03
C ARG A 110 -3.76 10.45 9.59
N LEU A 111 -3.70 9.35 8.86
CA LEU A 111 -2.44 8.81 8.35
C LEU A 111 -2.14 9.25 6.91
N GLY A 112 -3.07 9.96 6.26
CA GLY A 112 -2.92 10.40 4.88
C GLY A 112 -2.91 9.24 3.87
N ARG A 113 -3.64 8.16 4.14
CA ARG A 113 -3.63 6.94 3.33
C ARG A 113 -4.62 6.96 2.18
N SER A 114 -5.52 7.93 2.12
CA SER A 114 -6.46 8.12 1.01
C SER A 114 -5.98 9.20 0.04
N PHE A 115 -6.18 8.99 -1.25
CA PHE A 115 -5.83 9.97 -2.29
C PHE A 115 -6.76 11.19 -2.26
N SER A 116 -8.06 10.98 -2.01
CA SER A 116 -9.08 12.05 -2.06
C SER A 116 -10.34 11.70 -1.27
N ALA A 117 -11.17 12.70 -1.04
CA ALA A 117 -12.57 12.53 -0.63
C ALA A 117 -13.49 12.25 -1.83
N ASP A 118 -13.04 12.47 -3.07
CA ASP A 118 -13.77 12.12 -4.28
C ASP A 118 -13.40 10.68 -4.72
N PRO A 119 -14.40 9.78 -4.86
CA PRO A 119 -14.16 8.41 -5.31
C PRO A 119 -13.56 8.32 -6.72
N GLN A 120 -13.81 9.29 -7.59
CA GLN A 120 -13.26 9.30 -8.95
C GLN A 120 -11.76 9.58 -8.93
N ASP A 121 -11.32 10.54 -8.11
CA ASP A 121 -9.90 10.82 -7.89
C ASP A 121 -9.20 9.61 -7.27
N VAL A 122 -9.83 8.99 -6.25
CA VAL A 122 -9.30 7.78 -5.62
C VAL A 122 -9.11 6.67 -6.65
N ALA A 123 -10.09 6.46 -7.53
CA ALA A 123 -10.00 5.47 -8.60
C ALA A 123 -8.89 5.79 -9.61
N ALA A 124 -8.79 7.06 -10.05
CA ALA A 124 -7.80 7.50 -11.02
C ALA A 124 -6.36 7.35 -10.48
N HIS A 125 -6.11 7.87 -9.28
CA HIS A 125 -4.80 7.76 -8.63
C HIS A 125 -4.47 6.32 -8.24
N GLY A 126 -5.44 5.58 -7.72
CA GLY A 126 -5.26 4.18 -7.36
C GLY A 126 -4.90 3.31 -8.55
N ALA A 127 -5.61 3.49 -9.67
CA ALA A 127 -5.29 2.79 -10.91
C ALA A 127 -3.90 3.15 -11.44
N ALA A 128 -3.54 4.45 -11.44
CA ALA A 128 -2.23 4.91 -11.86
C ALA A 128 -1.10 4.36 -10.96
N PHE A 129 -1.33 4.26 -9.66
CA PHE A 129 -0.40 3.66 -8.72
C PHE A 129 -0.19 2.16 -9.01
N ALA A 130 -1.29 1.42 -9.21
CA ALA A 130 -1.23 0.00 -9.56
C ALA A 130 -0.49 -0.22 -10.89
N ASP A 131 -0.80 0.58 -11.92
CA ASP A 131 -0.11 0.55 -13.21
C ASP A 131 1.41 0.75 -13.04
N GLY A 132 1.83 1.73 -12.23
CA GLY A 132 3.24 1.97 -11.96
C GLY A 132 3.95 0.82 -11.24
N LEU A 133 3.29 0.15 -10.29
CA LEU A 133 3.82 -1.06 -9.65
C LEU A 133 3.92 -2.22 -10.65
N ASN A 134 2.87 -2.43 -11.45
CA ASN A 134 2.82 -3.51 -12.45
C ASN A 134 3.89 -3.33 -13.53
N ASP A 135 4.14 -2.08 -13.98
CA ASP A 135 5.24 -1.75 -14.92
C ASP A 135 6.62 -2.13 -14.37
N ALA A 136 6.78 -2.14 -13.05
CA ALA A 136 8.00 -2.61 -12.38
C ALA A 136 8.00 -4.13 -12.13
N GLY A 137 6.93 -4.85 -12.47
CA GLY A 137 6.78 -6.29 -12.22
C GLY A 137 6.40 -6.62 -10.76
N ILE A 138 5.73 -5.71 -10.07
CA ILE A 138 5.20 -5.90 -8.71
C ILE A 138 3.69 -6.04 -8.80
N VAL A 139 3.14 -7.12 -8.25
CA VAL A 139 1.69 -7.30 -8.13
C VAL A 139 1.12 -6.26 -7.17
N ALA A 140 0.22 -5.42 -7.66
CA ALA A 140 -0.51 -4.44 -6.85
C ALA A 140 -1.77 -5.07 -6.23
N VAL A 141 -2.07 -4.73 -4.98
CA VAL A 141 -3.26 -5.24 -4.28
C VAL A 141 -4.07 -4.09 -3.72
N PHE A 142 -5.29 -3.93 -4.21
CA PHE A 142 -6.23 -2.91 -3.75
C PHE A 142 -6.77 -3.22 -2.35
N LYS A 143 -6.80 -2.22 -1.48
CA LYS A 143 -7.30 -2.33 -0.10
C LYS A 143 -7.94 -1.03 0.38
N HIS A 144 -8.83 -1.07 1.38
CA HIS A 144 -9.28 -2.20 2.21
C HIS A 144 -10.74 -2.52 1.85
N PHE A 145 -10.94 -3.45 0.95
CA PHE A 145 -12.29 -3.81 0.51
C PHE A 145 -13.20 -4.15 1.70
N PRO A 146 -14.46 -3.70 1.72
CA PRO A 146 -15.19 -2.92 0.70
C PRO A 146 -15.08 -1.39 0.85
N GLY A 147 -14.14 -0.87 1.62
CA GLY A 147 -13.90 0.53 1.94
C GLY A 147 -13.84 0.75 3.45
N HIS A 148 -12.82 1.46 3.91
CA HIS A 148 -12.54 1.70 5.33
C HIS A 148 -12.44 3.20 5.67
N GLY A 149 -12.75 4.08 4.71
CA GLY A 149 -12.58 5.53 4.86
C GLY A 149 -13.59 6.20 5.79
N SER A 150 -14.77 5.59 5.99
CA SER A 150 -15.79 6.06 6.94
C SER A 150 -15.59 5.55 8.38
N ALA A 151 -14.63 4.65 8.61
CA ALA A 151 -14.41 4.05 9.91
C ALA A 151 -13.99 5.07 10.98
N ARG A 152 -14.65 5.03 12.13
CA ARG A 152 -14.39 5.92 13.28
C ARG A 152 -13.43 5.31 14.30
N ALA A 153 -13.13 4.03 14.18
CA ALA A 153 -12.19 3.28 15.01
C ALA A 153 -11.11 2.62 14.17
N ASP A 154 -10.05 2.16 14.83
CA ASP A 154 -8.95 1.44 14.20
C ASP A 154 -9.17 -0.07 14.36
N SER A 155 -9.34 -0.78 13.25
CA SER A 155 -9.57 -2.22 13.22
C SER A 155 -8.40 -3.06 13.79
N HIS A 156 -7.21 -2.48 13.93
CA HIS A 156 -6.08 -3.13 14.62
C HIS A 156 -6.26 -3.18 16.14
N LYS A 157 -7.19 -2.41 16.71
CA LYS A 157 -7.46 -2.32 18.14
C LYS A 157 -8.72 -3.05 18.59
N GLY A 158 -9.45 -3.65 17.65
CA GLY A 158 -10.69 -4.38 17.92
C GLY A 158 -11.64 -4.35 16.73
N VAL A 159 -12.80 -4.93 16.90
CA VAL A 159 -13.86 -4.92 15.87
C VAL A 159 -14.31 -3.48 15.61
N THR A 160 -14.27 -3.09 14.36
CA THR A 160 -14.77 -1.77 13.91
C THR A 160 -16.02 -1.98 13.10
N ASP A 161 -17.17 -1.69 13.70
CA ASP A 161 -18.46 -1.72 12.99
C ASP A 161 -18.61 -0.45 12.14
N ILE A 162 -18.79 -0.63 10.84
CA ILE A 162 -19.00 0.44 9.86
C ILE A 162 -20.40 0.40 9.25
N SER A 163 -21.30 -0.47 9.72
CA SER A 163 -22.63 -0.68 9.16
C SER A 163 -23.45 0.60 9.06
N ALA A 164 -23.30 1.52 10.02
CA ALA A 164 -24.01 2.80 10.03
C ALA A 164 -23.30 3.93 9.26
N THR A 165 -22.04 3.77 8.85
CA THR A 165 -21.23 4.84 8.27
C THR A 165 -20.79 4.55 6.84
N TRP A 166 -20.70 3.27 6.47
CA TRP A 166 -20.31 2.83 5.14
C TRP A 166 -21.43 3.09 4.12
N SER A 167 -21.04 3.41 2.90
CA SER A 167 -21.97 3.54 1.77
C SER A 167 -21.33 3.02 0.49
N GLU A 168 -22.14 2.75 -0.53
CA GLU A 168 -21.69 2.31 -1.86
C GLU A 168 -20.69 3.27 -2.54
N ARG A 169 -20.63 4.52 -2.06
CA ARG A 169 -19.61 5.48 -2.48
C ARG A 169 -18.20 4.96 -2.24
N GLU A 170 -17.98 4.23 -1.15
CA GLU A 170 -16.67 3.65 -0.83
C GLU A 170 -16.32 2.45 -1.72
N LEU A 171 -17.32 1.79 -2.30
CA LEU A 171 -17.13 0.68 -3.25
C LEU A 171 -16.84 1.17 -4.68
N SER A 172 -17.20 2.40 -5.00
CA SER A 172 -17.07 2.97 -6.35
C SER A 172 -15.63 2.91 -6.91
N PRO A 173 -14.56 3.23 -6.16
CA PRO A 173 -13.19 3.12 -6.68
C PRO A 173 -12.81 1.69 -7.10
N TYR A 174 -13.29 0.68 -6.38
CA TYR A 174 -13.03 -0.72 -6.72
C TYR A 174 -13.70 -1.13 -8.03
N ARG A 175 -14.97 -0.73 -8.23
CA ARG A 175 -15.69 -0.99 -9.49
C ARG A 175 -14.96 -0.37 -10.68
N SER A 176 -14.48 0.87 -10.53
CA SER A 176 -13.75 1.57 -11.57
C SER A 176 -12.37 0.98 -11.85
N ALA A 177 -11.62 0.63 -10.80
CA ALA A 177 -10.27 0.09 -10.93
C ALA A 177 -10.26 -1.33 -11.51
N LEU A 178 -11.17 -2.21 -11.04
CA LEU A 178 -11.24 -3.61 -11.50
C LEU A 178 -11.94 -3.77 -12.86
N GLY A 179 -12.77 -2.80 -13.27
CA GLY A 179 -13.44 -2.82 -14.58
C GLY A 179 -12.53 -2.40 -15.76
N ARG A 180 -11.27 -2.04 -15.51
CA ARG A 180 -10.33 -1.63 -16.58
C ARG A 180 -9.78 -2.86 -17.33
N PRO A 181 -9.69 -2.80 -18.67
CA PRO A 181 -9.03 -3.85 -19.44
C PRO A 181 -7.58 -4.04 -18.99
N GLY A 182 -7.16 -5.31 -18.79
CA GLY A 182 -5.80 -5.65 -18.38
C GLY A 182 -5.53 -5.74 -16.87
N GLN A 183 -6.47 -5.38 -16.03
CA GLN A 183 -6.41 -5.66 -14.59
C GLN A 183 -6.90 -7.11 -14.36
N ARG A 184 -5.99 -8.00 -13.93
CA ARG A 184 -6.29 -9.40 -13.57
C ARG A 184 -5.81 -9.68 -12.14
#